data_3810818a33f1d9ae05f1673f0324038e
#
_entry.id   3810818a33f1d9ae05f1673f0324038e
#
_cell.length_a   1.000
_cell.length_b   1.000
_cell.length_c   1.000
_cell.angle_alpha   90.00
_cell.angle_beta   90.00
_cell.angle_gamma   90.00
#
_symmetry.space_group_name_H-M   'P 1'
#
loop_
_entity.id
_entity.type
_entity.pdbx_description
1 polymer ?
#
loop_
_entity_poly.entity_id
_entity_poly.type
_entity_poly.pdbx_seq_one_letter_code
_entity_poly.pdbx_strand_id
1 'polypeptide(L)'
;MSTLAPACVPQAAVRTATRPSGPAALLPVVGAETTVPLVDGRSRTYANLDVAASAPALRRVADRVTEVLPLYASVHRGAGYLSQVSTALYEASRRTVAAFVGAREDDVAVIVRNTTDAVNLLAGCVPAGGRVLVLDVEHHANLLPWVRSTEGTDRRATVLAAAPTVAGTLDALRTELARTPYALLAITGASNVTGEALPVDAVVRIAHAAGCRVLVDGAQLVPHRGFSLAATDADYVAFSGHKAYAPFGAGALVGRRDWLDAGTPYLAGGGAVRDVRTDRTLWQPAPARHEAGSPNVLGAVALAEACDALAALPAGALEAHEQTLRDRLL
;
A
#
# COMPACT_ATOMS: atom_id res chain seq x y z
N MET A 1 -36.53 -13.27 -10.89
CA MET A 1 -35.14 -13.74 -10.74
C MET A 1 -34.61 -14.02 -12.13
N SER A 2 -33.86 -13.08 -12.68
CA SER A 2 -33.27 -13.20 -14.02
C SER A 2 -31.86 -13.71 -13.85
N THR A 3 -31.56 -14.92 -14.29
CA THR A 3 -30.24 -15.53 -14.28
C THR A 3 -29.39 -14.92 -15.42
N LEU A 4 -28.43 -14.08 -15.06
CA LEU A 4 -27.38 -13.65 -15.99
C LEU A 4 -26.49 -14.88 -16.30
N ALA A 5 -26.51 -15.32 -17.55
CA ALA A 5 -25.59 -16.32 -18.06
C ALA A 5 -24.15 -15.78 -18.02
N PRO A 6 -23.13 -16.60 -17.70
CA PRO A 6 -21.74 -16.15 -17.73
C PRO A 6 -21.34 -15.76 -19.17
N ALA A 7 -20.87 -14.53 -19.32
CA ALA A 7 -20.36 -14.06 -20.60
C ALA A 7 -19.14 -14.91 -21.01
N CYS A 8 -19.27 -15.56 -22.18
CA CYS A 8 -18.17 -16.28 -22.81
C CYS A 8 -17.03 -15.28 -23.10
N VAL A 9 -15.85 -15.53 -22.54
CA VAL A 9 -14.65 -14.72 -22.82
C VAL A 9 -14.18 -15.07 -24.23
N PRO A 10 -14.27 -14.17 -25.23
CA PRO A 10 -13.78 -14.46 -26.57
C PRO A 10 -12.25 -14.52 -26.61
N GLN A 11 -11.68 -15.51 -27.26
CA GLN A 11 -10.27 -15.51 -27.61
C GLN A 11 -9.97 -14.32 -28.52
N ALA A 12 -9.05 -13.46 -28.07
CA ALA A 12 -8.70 -12.22 -28.76
C ALA A 12 -8.00 -12.51 -30.10
N ALA A 13 -8.62 -12.10 -31.20
CA ALA A 13 -7.95 -12.01 -32.50
C ALA A 13 -7.00 -10.80 -32.49
N VAL A 14 -5.70 -11.05 -32.68
CA VAL A 14 -4.66 -10.01 -32.81
C VAL A 14 -4.90 -9.26 -34.11
N ARG A 15 -5.39 -8.03 -34.02
CA ARG A 15 -5.42 -7.07 -35.18
C ARG A 15 -4.45 -5.94 -34.88
N THR A 16 -3.48 -5.75 -35.82
CA THR A 16 -2.59 -4.60 -35.83
C THR A 16 -3.39 -3.31 -36.10
N ALA A 17 -3.71 -2.59 -35.04
CA ALA A 17 -4.28 -1.25 -35.15
C ALA A 17 -3.14 -0.21 -35.16
N THR A 18 -3.20 0.74 -36.09
CA THR A 18 -2.32 1.93 -36.10
C THR A 18 -2.55 2.71 -34.80
N ARG A 19 -1.51 2.82 -33.97
CA ARG A 19 -1.53 3.60 -32.71
C ARG A 19 -1.83 5.08 -33.04
N PRO A 20 -2.77 5.72 -32.30
CA PRO A 20 -2.86 7.17 -32.33
C PRO A 20 -1.57 7.78 -31.74
N SER A 21 -1.16 8.94 -32.28
CA SER A 21 0.02 9.72 -31.86
C SER A 21 -0.19 10.33 -30.44
N GLY A 22 -0.18 9.50 -29.41
CA GLY A 22 -0.21 9.91 -28.00
C GLY A 22 1.16 9.74 -27.35
N PRO A 23 1.38 10.28 -26.13
CA PRO A 23 2.60 10.02 -25.39
C PRO A 23 2.77 8.52 -25.18
N ALA A 24 4.00 8.01 -25.37
CA ALA A 24 4.31 6.60 -25.15
C ALA A 24 4.14 6.26 -23.67
N ALA A 25 3.65 5.05 -23.37
CA ALA A 25 3.60 4.57 -21.99
C ALA A 25 5.02 4.49 -21.42
N LEU A 26 5.20 4.93 -20.16
CA LEU A 26 6.49 4.84 -19.47
C LEU A 26 6.91 3.38 -19.28
N LEU A 27 5.97 2.55 -18.86
CA LEU A 27 6.17 1.12 -18.61
C LEU A 27 5.06 0.31 -19.31
N PRO A 28 5.39 -0.81 -19.97
CA PRO A 28 4.40 -1.67 -20.60
C PRO A 28 3.51 -2.35 -19.55
N VAL A 29 2.19 -2.35 -19.77
CA VAL A 29 1.22 -3.03 -18.92
C VAL A 29 0.58 -4.21 -19.65
N VAL A 30 0.07 -5.17 -18.89
CA VAL A 30 -0.74 -6.28 -19.39
C VAL A 30 -2.13 -5.75 -19.74
N GLY A 31 -2.67 -6.17 -20.90
CA GLY A 31 -4.01 -5.79 -21.32
C GLY A 31 -4.14 -4.43 -22.01
N ALA A 32 -3.04 -3.74 -22.34
CA ALA A 32 -3.06 -2.45 -23.04
C ALA A 32 -3.78 -2.51 -24.42
N GLU A 33 -3.78 -3.68 -25.07
CA GLU A 33 -4.40 -3.92 -26.38
C GLU A 33 -5.80 -4.59 -26.25
N THR A 34 -6.35 -4.70 -25.05
CA THR A 34 -7.65 -5.34 -24.84
C THR A 34 -8.73 -4.58 -25.58
N THR A 35 -9.51 -5.29 -26.40
CA THR A 35 -10.67 -4.72 -27.12
C THR A 35 -11.95 -5.08 -26.40
N VAL A 36 -12.90 -4.15 -26.39
CA VAL A 36 -14.23 -4.35 -25.80
C VAL A 36 -15.31 -4.09 -26.82
N PRO A 37 -16.44 -4.83 -26.76
CA PRO A 37 -17.58 -4.59 -27.62
C PRO A 37 -18.30 -3.30 -27.24
N LEU A 38 -18.75 -2.54 -28.23
CA LEU A 38 -19.62 -1.40 -28.06
C LEU A 38 -21.08 -1.81 -28.25
N VAL A 39 -22.01 -0.98 -27.78
CA VAL A 39 -23.47 -1.22 -27.90
C VAL A 39 -23.95 -1.28 -29.37
N ASP A 40 -23.20 -0.73 -30.31
CA ASP A 40 -23.48 -0.78 -31.74
C ASP A 40 -22.85 -1.99 -32.48
N GLY A 41 -22.30 -2.96 -31.72
CA GLY A 41 -21.67 -4.17 -32.25
C GLY A 41 -20.22 -3.99 -32.74
N ARG A 42 -19.68 -2.78 -32.76
CA ARG A 42 -18.26 -2.54 -33.07
C ARG A 42 -17.38 -2.91 -31.89
N SER A 43 -16.09 -3.10 -32.12
CA SER A 43 -15.08 -3.27 -31.05
C SER A 43 -14.09 -2.12 -31.06
N ARG A 44 -13.66 -1.72 -29.87
CA ARG A 44 -12.64 -0.67 -29.67
C ARG A 44 -11.62 -1.13 -28.62
N THR A 45 -10.40 -0.62 -28.74
CA THR A 45 -9.43 -0.77 -27.65
C THR A 45 -9.99 -0.09 -26.39
N TYR A 46 -9.96 -0.80 -25.29
CA TYR A 46 -10.46 -0.31 -24.01
C TYR A 46 -9.61 0.86 -23.50
N ALA A 47 -10.23 1.99 -23.22
CA ALA A 47 -9.61 3.11 -22.53
C ALA A 47 -9.93 3.01 -21.05
N ASN A 48 -8.99 2.49 -20.25
CA ASN A 48 -9.14 2.44 -18.80
C ASN A 48 -8.84 3.82 -18.20
N LEU A 49 -9.88 4.54 -17.80
CA LEU A 49 -9.78 5.84 -17.13
C LEU A 49 -9.86 5.74 -15.60
N ASP A 50 -9.87 4.54 -15.05
CA ASP A 50 -9.97 4.26 -13.61
C ASP A 50 -8.73 3.52 -13.05
N VAL A 51 -7.57 3.80 -13.63
CA VAL A 51 -6.28 3.21 -13.19
C VAL A 51 -5.94 3.59 -11.74
N ALA A 52 -6.38 4.77 -11.29
CA ALA A 52 -6.19 5.21 -9.90
C ALA A 52 -6.93 4.35 -8.87
N ALA A 53 -8.06 3.70 -9.25
CA ALA A 53 -8.75 2.76 -8.37
C ALA A 53 -7.99 1.43 -8.27
N SER A 54 -7.53 0.89 -9.42
CA SER A 54 -6.68 -0.30 -9.49
C SER A 54 -5.91 -0.34 -10.81
N ALA A 55 -4.59 -0.37 -10.74
CA ALA A 55 -3.72 -0.39 -11.91
C ALA A 55 -3.63 -1.79 -12.54
N PRO A 56 -3.49 -1.90 -13.87
CA PRO A 56 -3.15 -3.16 -14.53
C PRO A 56 -1.74 -3.61 -14.11
N ALA A 57 -1.46 -4.92 -14.22
CA ALA A 57 -0.10 -5.40 -13.95
C ALA A 57 0.90 -4.83 -14.97
N LEU A 58 2.09 -4.43 -14.51
CA LEU A 58 3.21 -4.26 -15.44
C LEU A 58 3.52 -5.59 -16.13
N ARG A 59 3.91 -5.56 -17.40
CA ARG A 59 4.35 -6.76 -18.13
C ARG A 59 5.47 -7.46 -17.38
N ARG A 60 6.47 -6.73 -16.95
CA ARG A 60 7.60 -7.20 -16.15
C ARG A 60 7.15 -7.92 -14.86
N VAL A 61 6.12 -7.41 -14.17
CA VAL A 61 5.55 -8.04 -12.97
C VAL A 61 4.89 -9.38 -13.31
N ALA A 62 4.09 -9.44 -14.37
CA ALA A 62 3.43 -10.67 -14.80
C ALA A 62 4.46 -11.74 -15.23
N ASP A 63 5.48 -11.34 -15.97
CA ASP A 63 6.57 -12.21 -16.41
C ASP A 63 7.33 -12.76 -15.19
N ARG A 64 7.66 -11.93 -14.21
CA ARG A 64 8.33 -12.34 -12.97
C ARG A 64 7.50 -13.32 -12.14
N VAL A 65 6.20 -13.10 -12.01
CA VAL A 65 5.30 -14.05 -11.33
C VAL A 65 5.29 -15.40 -12.05
N THR A 66 5.24 -15.39 -13.39
CA THR A 66 5.26 -16.61 -14.19
C THR A 66 6.57 -17.38 -14.03
N GLU A 67 7.71 -16.68 -13.98
CA GLU A 67 9.05 -17.26 -13.75
C GLU A 67 9.16 -17.93 -12.37
N VAL A 68 8.60 -17.28 -11.33
CA VAL A 68 8.70 -17.75 -9.94
C VAL A 68 7.70 -18.86 -9.62
N LEU A 69 6.58 -18.93 -10.32
CA LEU A 69 5.51 -19.90 -10.04
C LEU A 69 5.97 -21.36 -9.93
N PRO A 70 6.86 -21.89 -10.80
CA PRO A 70 7.37 -23.26 -10.67
C PRO A 70 8.28 -23.47 -9.44
N LEU A 71 8.78 -22.40 -8.83
CA LEU A 71 9.68 -22.43 -7.68
C LEU A 71 8.91 -22.27 -6.34
N TYR A 72 7.60 -22.10 -6.41
CA TYR A 72 6.77 -21.87 -5.21
C TYR A 72 6.73 -23.10 -4.31
N ALA A 73 6.96 -22.87 -3.02
CA ALA A 73 6.78 -23.85 -1.93
C ALA A 73 6.50 -23.14 -0.60
N SER A 74 6.48 -23.90 0.51
CA SER A 74 6.31 -23.33 1.85
C SER A 74 7.44 -22.37 2.22
N VAL A 75 7.11 -21.35 3.02
CA VAL A 75 8.04 -20.31 3.47
C VAL A 75 8.32 -20.48 4.96
N HIS A 76 9.59 -20.32 5.38
CA HIS A 76 10.09 -20.40 6.77
C HIS A 76 9.89 -21.72 7.50
N ARG A 77 9.27 -22.74 6.89
CA ARG A 77 8.88 -23.99 7.58
C ARG A 77 9.44 -25.27 6.96
N GLY A 78 10.05 -25.18 5.81
CA GLY A 78 10.57 -26.34 5.08
C GLY A 78 12.09 -26.29 4.92
N ALA A 79 12.73 -27.45 5.01
CA ALA A 79 14.17 -27.63 4.76
C ALA A 79 14.46 -27.97 3.28
N GLY A 80 13.44 -28.27 2.48
CA GLY A 80 13.58 -28.62 1.08
C GLY A 80 14.03 -27.45 0.21
N TYR A 81 14.70 -27.75 -0.90
CA TYR A 81 15.28 -26.74 -1.80
C TYR A 81 14.29 -25.65 -2.21
N LEU A 82 13.11 -26.02 -2.72
CA LEU A 82 12.10 -25.02 -3.14
C LEU A 82 11.55 -24.18 -1.98
N SER A 83 11.50 -24.73 -0.76
CA SER A 83 11.12 -23.97 0.42
C SER A 83 12.17 -22.92 0.79
N GLN A 84 13.45 -23.24 0.65
CA GLN A 84 14.54 -22.29 0.85
C GLN A 84 14.51 -21.19 -0.24
N VAL A 85 14.28 -21.56 -1.50
CA VAL A 85 14.13 -20.61 -2.61
C VAL A 85 12.95 -19.67 -2.37
N SER A 86 11.76 -20.19 -2.04
CA SER A 86 10.57 -19.37 -1.75
C SER A 86 10.79 -18.44 -0.57
N THR A 87 11.46 -18.90 0.49
CA THR A 87 11.82 -18.08 1.65
C THR A 87 12.78 -16.95 1.24
N ALA A 88 13.82 -17.27 0.47
CA ALA A 88 14.76 -16.26 0.00
C ALA A 88 14.11 -15.21 -0.89
N LEU A 89 13.21 -15.60 -1.79
CA LEU A 89 12.44 -14.70 -2.65
C LEU A 89 11.53 -13.80 -1.80
N TYR A 90 10.82 -14.35 -0.82
CA TYR A 90 9.92 -13.59 0.04
C TYR A 90 10.67 -12.54 0.86
N GLU A 91 11.80 -12.91 1.48
CA GLU A 91 12.61 -11.99 2.26
C GLU A 91 13.36 -10.96 1.40
N ALA A 92 13.78 -11.34 0.18
CA ALA A 92 14.31 -10.37 -0.79
C ALA A 92 13.24 -9.34 -1.18
N SER A 93 12.01 -9.79 -1.45
CA SER A 93 10.89 -8.91 -1.78
C SER A 93 10.60 -7.91 -0.66
N ARG A 94 10.64 -8.36 0.59
CA ARG A 94 10.49 -7.48 1.77
C ARG A 94 11.54 -6.37 1.79
N ARG A 95 12.80 -6.71 1.53
CA ARG A 95 13.91 -5.71 1.49
C ARG A 95 13.71 -4.71 0.35
N THR A 96 13.33 -5.16 -0.84
CA THR A 96 13.03 -4.27 -1.97
C THR A 96 11.88 -3.31 -1.64
N VAL A 97 10.80 -3.81 -1.04
CA VAL A 97 9.65 -2.98 -0.63
C VAL A 97 10.06 -1.94 0.41
N ALA A 98 10.87 -2.32 1.41
CA ALA A 98 11.38 -1.39 2.42
C ALA A 98 12.28 -0.31 1.78
N ALA A 99 13.20 -0.71 0.90
CA ALA A 99 14.08 0.21 0.19
C ALA A 99 13.32 1.21 -0.70
N PHE A 100 12.26 0.74 -1.37
CA PHE A 100 11.43 1.56 -2.26
C PHE A 100 10.78 2.75 -1.54
N VAL A 101 10.37 2.57 -0.29
CA VAL A 101 9.82 3.66 0.54
C VAL A 101 10.86 4.31 1.44
N GLY A 102 12.14 4.12 1.16
CA GLY A 102 13.25 4.74 1.89
C GLY A 102 13.22 4.47 3.39
N ALA A 103 12.97 3.21 3.77
CA ALA A 103 12.98 2.78 5.17
C ALA A 103 14.34 2.99 5.82
N ARG A 104 14.35 3.28 7.13
CA ARG A 104 15.57 3.31 7.96
C ARG A 104 16.03 1.88 8.25
N GLU A 105 17.25 1.70 8.72
CA GLU A 105 17.83 0.40 9.03
C GLU A 105 17.05 -0.38 10.09
N ASP A 106 16.49 0.30 11.07
CA ASP A 106 15.70 -0.27 12.17
C ASP A 106 14.19 -0.37 11.88
N ASP A 107 13.72 0.12 10.74
CA ASP A 107 12.34 -0.02 10.32
C ASP A 107 12.01 -1.47 9.94
N VAL A 108 10.74 -1.81 10.03
CA VAL A 108 10.19 -3.13 9.66
C VAL A 108 9.20 -2.99 8.52
N ALA A 109 9.31 -3.84 7.52
CA ALA A 109 8.29 -4.00 6.50
C ALA A 109 7.47 -5.26 6.78
N VAL A 110 6.17 -5.11 6.97
CA VAL A 110 5.19 -6.20 7.09
C VAL A 110 4.44 -6.32 5.78
N ILE A 111 4.46 -7.50 5.17
CA ILE A 111 3.70 -7.77 3.94
C ILE A 111 2.26 -8.10 4.35
N VAL A 112 1.33 -7.36 3.78
CA VAL A 112 -0.11 -7.46 4.04
C VAL A 112 -0.86 -7.57 2.71
N ARG A 113 -2.20 -7.66 2.72
CA ARG A 113 -2.99 -7.74 1.49
C ARG A 113 -3.10 -6.40 0.76
N ASN A 114 -3.23 -5.31 1.49
CA ASN A 114 -3.45 -3.95 0.97
C ASN A 114 -3.30 -2.90 2.09
N THR A 115 -3.50 -1.62 1.75
CA THR A 115 -3.48 -0.50 2.71
C THR A 115 -4.50 -0.68 3.84
N THR A 116 -5.72 -1.14 3.54
CA THR A 116 -6.76 -1.38 4.56
C THR A 116 -6.27 -2.37 5.62
N ASP A 117 -5.62 -3.45 5.17
CA ASP A 117 -5.03 -4.47 6.04
C ASP A 117 -3.90 -3.89 6.91
N ALA A 118 -3.01 -3.10 6.29
CA ALA A 118 -1.89 -2.41 6.94
C ALA A 118 -2.37 -1.49 8.09
N VAL A 119 -3.40 -0.67 7.82
CA VAL A 119 -3.93 0.28 8.80
C VAL A 119 -4.65 -0.44 9.93
N ASN A 120 -5.42 -1.50 9.66
CA ASN A 120 -6.04 -2.33 10.69
C ASN A 120 -5.00 -3.02 11.58
N LEU A 121 -3.89 -3.51 11.00
CA LEU A 121 -2.78 -4.07 11.76
C LEU A 121 -2.19 -3.01 12.71
N LEU A 122 -1.84 -1.83 12.18
CA LEU A 122 -1.24 -0.77 13.00
C LEU A 122 -2.20 -0.29 14.09
N ALA A 123 -3.52 -0.26 13.82
CA ALA A 123 -4.52 0.08 14.83
C ALA A 123 -4.49 -0.87 16.05
N GLY A 124 -4.15 -2.15 15.85
CA GLY A 124 -3.89 -3.10 16.92
C GLY A 124 -2.58 -2.88 17.68
N CYS A 125 -1.67 -2.06 17.16
CA CYS A 125 -0.34 -1.82 17.72
C CYS A 125 -0.20 -0.46 18.42
N VAL A 126 -1.14 0.47 18.23
CA VAL A 126 -1.14 1.74 18.97
C VAL A 126 -1.21 1.45 20.47
N PRO A 127 -0.34 2.05 21.31
CA PRO A 127 -0.32 1.81 22.76
C PRO A 127 -1.69 2.02 23.42
N ALA A 128 -1.94 1.28 24.50
CA ALA A 128 -3.15 1.43 25.30
C ALA A 128 -3.30 2.88 25.78
N GLY A 129 -4.53 3.44 25.73
CA GLY A 129 -4.79 4.83 26.06
C GLY A 129 -4.33 5.85 25.02
N GLY A 130 -3.61 5.41 23.96
CA GLY A 130 -3.16 6.28 22.88
C GLY A 130 -4.32 6.83 22.05
N ARG A 131 -4.39 8.16 21.91
CA ARG A 131 -5.38 8.84 21.06
C ARG A 131 -4.86 8.89 19.63
N VAL A 132 -5.77 8.79 18.64
CA VAL A 132 -5.44 8.90 17.23
C VAL A 132 -6.16 10.10 16.63
N LEU A 133 -5.43 10.92 15.88
CA LEU A 133 -5.98 12.05 15.12
C LEU A 133 -6.03 11.67 13.64
N VAL A 134 -7.15 11.94 12.99
CA VAL A 134 -7.36 11.77 11.53
C VAL A 134 -8.08 12.96 10.96
N LEU A 135 -7.99 13.16 9.65
CA LEU A 135 -8.78 14.18 8.95
C LEU A 135 -10.12 13.59 8.47
N ASP A 136 -11.14 14.43 8.30
CA ASP A 136 -12.45 14.03 7.75
C ASP A 136 -12.42 13.73 6.25
N VAL A 137 -11.34 14.07 5.57
CA VAL A 137 -11.09 13.78 4.15
C VAL A 137 -10.37 12.46 3.89
N GLU A 138 -10.08 11.69 4.96
CA GLU A 138 -9.39 10.41 4.83
C GLU A 138 -10.24 9.39 4.05
N HIS A 139 -9.56 8.56 3.25
CA HIS A 139 -10.19 7.37 2.70
C HIS A 139 -10.68 6.45 3.83
N HIS A 140 -11.80 5.74 3.62
CA HIS A 140 -12.38 4.84 4.63
C HIS A 140 -11.36 3.82 5.18
N ALA A 141 -10.38 3.40 4.38
CA ALA A 141 -9.29 2.52 4.83
C ALA A 141 -8.41 3.16 5.90
N ASN A 142 -8.28 4.50 5.89
CA ASN A 142 -7.51 5.27 6.88
C ASN A 142 -8.40 6.00 7.90
N LEU A 143 -9.70 5.84 7.88
CA LEU A 143 -10.64 6.41 8.84
C LEU A 143 -11.22 5.33 9.76
N LEU A 144 -11.85 4.31 9.18
CA LEU A 144 -12.67 3.34 9.92
C LEU A 144 -11.87 2.48 10.92
N PRO A 145 -10.63 2.04 10.63
CA PRO A 145 -9.87 1.26 11.60
C PRO A 145 -9.63 1.99 12.93
N TRP A 146 -9.44 3.30 12.87
CA TRP A 146 -9.21 4.12 14.07
C TRP A 146 -10.49 4.29 14.88
N VAL A 147 -11.61 4.62 14.25
CA VAL A 147 -12.91 4.74 14.91
C VAL A 147 -13.30 3.40 15.55
N ARG A 148 -13.21 2.30 14.80
CA ARG A 148 -13.52 0.95 15.29
C ARG A 148 -12.59 0.50 16.41
N SER A 149 -11.29 0.80 16.34
CA SER A 149 -10.31 0.39 17.34
C SER A 149 -10.54 1.04 18.72
N THR A 150 -11.40 2.08 18.79
CA THR A 150 -11.76 2.76 20.03
C THR A 150 -13.00 2.16 20.72
N GLU A 151 -13.78 1.34 20.02
CA GLU A 151 -14.97 0.69 20.57
C GLU A 151 -14.58 -0.27 21.73
N GLY A 152 -15.13 -0.04 22.90
CA GLY A 152 -14.87 -0.85 24.10
C GLY A 152 -13.43 -0.77 24.65
N THR A 153 -12.68 0.26 24.27
CA THR A 153 -11.31 0.50 24.75
C THR A 153 -11.15 1.93 25.29
N ASP A 154 -10.05 2.20 26.00
CA ASP A 154 -9.68 3.54 26.45
C ASP A 154 -9.09 4.42 25.32
N ARG A 155 -8.91 3.86 24.14
CA ARG A 155 -8.42 4.61 22.97
C ARG A 155 -9.50 5.53 22.45
N ARG A 156 -9.09 6.67 21.87
CA ARG A 156 -10.02 7.66 21.30
C ARG A 156 -9.51 8.12 19.95
N ALA A 157 -10.35 8.02 18.93
CA ALA A 157 -10.14 8.68 17.65
C ALA A 157 -10.78 10.07 17.67
N THR A 158 -10.07 11.05 17.13
CA THR A 158 -10.57 12.39 16.86
C THR A 158 -10.54 12.61 15.37
N VAL A 159 -11.66 13.02 14.79
CA VAL A 159 -11.76 13.41 13.38
C VAL A 159 -11.72 14.92 13.33
N LEU A 160 -10.67 15.48 12.73
CA LEU A 160 -10.48 16.92 12.55
C LEU A 160 -10.95 17.31 11.15
N ALA A 161 -11.78 18.34 11.06
CA ALA A 161 -12.19 18.88 9.76
C ALA A 161 -11.01 19.50 9.02
N ALA A 162 -10.77 19.06 7.79
CA ALA A 162 -9.80 19.67 6.90
C ALA A 162 -10.29 21.08 6.50
N ALA A 163 -9.38 22.02 6.43
CA ALA A 163 -9.70 23.37 5.95
C ALA A 163 -9.77 23.39 4.40
N PRO A 164 -10.40 24.40 3.80
CA PRO A 164 -10.48 24.56 2.34
C PRO A 164 -9.12 24.70 1.63
N THR A 165 -8.04 24.89 2.39
CA THR A 165 -6.67 25.00 1.85
C THR A 165 -5.70 24.14 2.66
N VAL A 166 -4.62 23.69 2.01
CA VAL A 166 -3.52 22.96 2.68
C VAL A 166 -2.96 23.77 3.85
N ALA A 167 -2.70 25.07 3.65
CA ALA A 167 -2.18 25.95 4.71
C ALA A 167 -3.15 26.00 5.92
N GLY A 168 -4.44 26.16 5.69
CA GLY A 168 -5.46 26.15 6.75
C GLY A 168 -5.53 24.81 7.48
N THR A 169 -5.37 23.69 6.76
CA THR A 169 -5.32 22.35 7.36
C THR A 169 -4.08 22.18 8.25
N LEU A 170 -2.91 22.67 7.81
CA LEU A 170 -1.70 22.66 8.64
C LEU A 170 -1.87 23.51 9.92
N ASP A 171 -2.54 24.66 9.84
CA ASP A 171 -2.83 25.51 11.01
C ASP A 171 -3.83 24.86 11.96
N ALA A 172 -4.84 24.17 11.43
CA ALA A 172 -5.79 23.39 12.23
C ALA A 172 -5.07 22.23 12.95
N LEU A 173 -4.17 21.50 12.28
CA LEU A 173 -3.35 20.46 12.87
C LEU A 173 -2.46 21.01 14.00
N ARG A 174 -1.76 22.15 13.80
CA ARG A 174 -0.95 22.79 14.85
C ARG A 174 -1.79 23.11 16.07
N THR A 175 -2.95 23.69 15.86
CA THR A 175 -3.86 24.10 16.93
C THR A 175 -4.36 22.90 17.72
N GLU A 176 -4.81 21.84 17.05
CA GLU A 176 -5.35 20.65 17.72
C GLU A 176 -4.24 19.87 18.46
N LEU A 177 -3.09 19.67 17.83
CA LEU A 177 -1.95 18.95 18.43
C LEU A 177 -1.32 19.70 19.63
N ALA A 178 -1.36 21.03 19.62
CA ALA A 178 -0.92 21.84 20.76
C ALA A 178 -1.89 21.75 21.96
N ARG A 179 -3.17 21.48 21.70
CA ARG A 179 -4.22 21.43 22.73
C ARG A 179 -4.38 20.05 23.36
N THR A 180 -4.19 19.00 22.57
CA THR A 180 -4.52 17.64 22.94
C THR A 180 -3.36 16.70 22.57
N PRO A 181 -2.87 15.87 23.52
CA PRO A 181 -1.86 14.87 23.21
C PRO A 181 -2.44 13.72 22.39
N TYR A 182 -1.76 13.35 21.31
CA TYR A 182 -2.06 12.21 20.46
C TYR A 182 -0.86 11.28 20.37
N ALA A 183 -1.11 9.97 20.30
CA ALA A 183 -0.07 8.99 20.04
C ALA A 183 0.25 8.90 18.55
N LEU A 184 -0.79 9.06 17.69
CA LEU A 184 -0.67 8.92 16.24
C LEU A 184 -1.54 9.96 15.53
N LEU A 185 -0.99 10.56 14.50
CA LEU A 185 -1.69 11.26 13.43
C LEU A 185 -1.66 10.37 12.18
N ALA A 186 -2.82 9.97 11.67
CA ALA A 186 -2.91 9.20 10.43
C ALA A 186 -3.48 10.10 9.32
N ILE A 187 -2.70 10.27 8.24
CA ILE A 187 -3.04 11.18 7.13
C ILE A 187 -2.92 10.49 5.78
N THR A 188 -3.75 10.89 4.82
CA THR A 188 -3.52 10.57 3.41
C THR A 188 -2.33 11.37 2.87
N GLY A 189 -1.42 10.70 2.17
CA GLY A 189 -0.32 11.35 1.48
C GLY A 189 -0.77 12.08 0.21
N ALA A 190 -1.76 11.52 -0.48
CA ALA A 190 -2.43 12.12 -1.64
C ALA A 190 -3.89 11.65 -1.71
N SER A 191 -4.81 12.57 -1.97
CA SER A 191 -6.24 12.27 -2.04
C SER A 191 -6.58 11.45 -3.29
N ASN A 192 -7.33 10.37 -3.10
CA ASN A 192 -7.89 9.59 -4.21
C ASN A 192 -9.05 10.29 -4.92
N VAL A 193 -9.58 11.37 -4.37
CA VAL A 193 -10.72 12.13 -4.91
C VAL A 193 -10.24 13.37 -5.66
N THR A 194 -9.40 14.19 -5.02
CA THR A 194 -8.97 15.49 -5.59
C THR A 194 -7.57 15.42 -6.23
N GLY A 195 -6.77 14.38 -5.92
CA GLY A 195 -5.37 14.30 -6.31
C GLY A 195 -4.46 15.26 -5.54
N GLU A 196 -4.99 16.03 -4.59
CA GLU A 196 -4.20 16.94 -3.76
C GLU A 196 -3.28 16.14 -2.82
N ALA A 197 -2.00 16.53 -2.77
CA ALA A 197 -1.01 15.94 -1.88
C ALA A 197 -0.71 16.89 -0.72
N LEU A 198 -0.71 16.33 0.50
CA LEU A 198 -0.27 17.07 1.67
C LEU A 198 1.27 17.15 1.69
N PRO A 199 1.86 18.26 2.17
CA PRO A 199 3.31 18.35 2.39
C PRO A 199 3.70 17.53 3.63
N VAL A 200 3.95 16.23 3.41
CA VAL A 200 4.17 15.22 4.47
C VAL A 200 5.24 15.66 5.46
N ASP A 201 6.36 16.21 4.99
CA ASP A 201 7.44 16.71 5.82
C ASP A 201 7.00 17.84 6.77
N ALA A 202 6.12 18.74 6.34
CA ALA A 202 5.55 19.78 7.18
C ALA A 202 4.59 19.21 8.23
N VAL A 203 3.75 18.24 7.84
CA VAL A 203 2.84 17.55 8.76
C VAL A 203 3.62 16.79 9.82
N VAL A 204 4.67 16.04 9.42
CA VAL A 204 5.52 15.29 10.36
C VAL A 204 6.20 16.23 11.36
N ARG A 205 6.78 17.35 10.92
CA ARG A 205 7.38 18.33 11.83
C ARG A 205 6.36 18.87 12.86
N ILE A 206 5.14 19.14 12.43
CA ILE A 206 4.06 19.62 13.32
C ILE A 206 3.70 18.55 14.35
N ALA A 207 3.52 17.30 13.92
CA ALA A 207 3.14 16.19 14.77
C ALA A 207 4.26 15.84 15.78
N HIS A 208 5.49 15.73 15.31
CA HIS A 208 6.64 15.40 16.16
C HIS A 208 6.94 16.50 17.20
N ALA A 209 6.72 17.78 16.87
CA ALA A 209 6.83 18.87 17.84
C ALA A 209 5.84 18.71 19.02
N ALA A 210 4.73 17.99 18.82
CA ALA A 210 3.74 17.63 19.84
C ALA A 210 3.93 16.21 20.43
N GLY A 211 5.03 15.51 20.08
CA GLY A 211 5.28 14.13 20.53
C GLY A 211 4.36 13.09 19.88
N CYS A 212 3.72 13.41 18.75
CA CYS A 212 2.78 12.57 18.03
C CYS A 212 3.45 11.90 16.82
N ARG A 213 3.34 10.57 16.69
CA ARG A 213 3.81 9.83 15.51
C ARG A 213 2.91 10.05 14.29
N VAL A 214 3.45 9.78 13.09
CA VAL A 214 2.71 9.94 11.84
C VAL A 214 2.68 8.64 11.05
N LEU A 215 1.46 8.20 10.67
CA LEU A 215 1.21 7.24 9.60
C LEU A 215 0.83 8.01 8.34
N VAL A 216 1.49 7.70 7.23
CA VAL A 216 1.11 8.16 5.89
C VAL A 216 0.35 7.04 5.17
N ASP A 217 -0.92 7.25 4.85
CA ASP A 217 -1.60 6.46 3.84
C ASP A 217 -1.00 6.84 2.47
N GLY A 218 -0.09 6.00 2.02
CA GLY A 218 0.65 6.15 0.78
C GLY A 218 -0.03 5.51 -0.44
N ALA A 219 -1.29 5.07 -0.31
CA ALA A 219 -1.97 4.31 -1.37
C ALA A 219 -1.99 5.02 -2.72
N GLN A 220 -2.16 6.34 -2.73
CA GLN A 220 -2.07 7.17 -3.93
C GLN A 220 -0.73 7.92 -4.06
N LEU A 221 -0.01 8.16 -2.98
CA LEU A 221 1.26 8.88 -3.02
C LEU A 221 2.38 8.00 -3.59
N VAL A 222 2.58 6.82 -3.02
CA VAL A 222 3.72 5.93 -3.31
C VAL A 222 3.79 5.47 -4.78
N PRO A 223 2.68 5.15 -5.48
CA PRO A 223 2.73 4.80 -6.90
C PRO A 223 3.06 5.96 -7.84
N HIS A 224 2.88 7.22 -7.40
CA HIS A 224 2.91 8.39 -8.27
C HIS A 224 4.05 9.37 -7.97
N ARG A 225 4.63 9.29 -6.77
CA ARG A 225 5.69 10.21 -6.31
C ARG A 225 6.77 9.46 -5.53
N GLY A 226 7.99 9.92 -5.64
CA GLY A 226 9.05 9.45 -4.75
C GLY A 226 8.70 9.74 -3.30
N PHE A 227 8.79 8.72 -2.46
CA PHE A 227 8.54 8.82 -1.02
C PHE A 227 9.69 8.17 -0.24
N SER A 228 10.08 8.76 0.89
CA SER A 228 11.09 8.19 1.78
C SER A 228 10.73 8.45 3.24
N LEU A 229 10.59 7.36 4.01
CA LEU A 229 10.42 7.42 5.46
C LEU A 229 11.59 8.15 6.13
N ALA A 230 12.82 7.83 5.72
CA ALA A 230 14.00 8.47 6.30
C ALA A 230 14.07 9.98 6.00
N ALA A 231 13.70 10.40 4.77
CA ALA A 231 13.77 11.81 4.38
C ALA A 231 12.64 12.66 4.98
N THR A 232 11.42 12.11 5.09
CA THR A 232 10.26 12.80 5.66
C THR A 232 10.19 12.69 7.17
N ASP A 233 10.95 11.76 7.77
CA ASP A 233 10.89 11.34 9.16
C ASP A 233 9.50 10.81 9.60
N ALA A 234 8.63 10.43 8.67
CA ALA A 234 7.36 9.77 9.00
C ALA A 234 7.63 8.45 9.73
N ASP A 235 6.74 8.06 10.65
CA ASP A 235 6.95 6.86 11.47
C ASP A 235 6.48 5.59 10.77
N TYR A 236 5.41 5.71 9.97
CA TYR A 236 4.83 4.59 9.23
C TYR A 236 4.35 5.04 7.85
N VAL A 237 4.41 4.12 6.89
CA VAL A 237 3.72 4.26 5.59
C VAL A 237 3.00 2.95 5.26
N ALA A 238 1.80 3.07 4.69
CA ALA A 238 0.99 1.95 4.23
C ALA A 238 0.64 2.14 2.75
N PHE A 239 0.76 1.09 1.93
CA PHE A 239 0.37 1.16 0.52
C PHE A 239 -0.05 -0.20 -0.05
N SER A 240 -0.68 -0.18 -1.22
CA SER A 240 -1.27 -1.34 -1.88
C SER A 240 -0.60 -1.63 -3.22
N GLY A 241 -0.26 -2.89 -3.47
CA GLY A 241 0.32 -3.31 -4.74
C GLY A 241 -0.60 -3.13 -5.94
N HIS A 242 -1.92 -3.33 -5.77
CA HIS A 242 -2.87 -3.17 -6.88
C HIS A 242 -2.96 -1.75 -7.44
N LYS A 243 -2.50 -0.73 -6.70
CA LYS A 243 -2.35 0.65 -7.18
C LYS A 243 -0.96 0.93 -7.72
N ALA A 244 0.03 0.14 -7.28
CA ALA A 244 1.42 0.19 -7.74
C ALA A 244 1.70 -0.86 -8.83
N TYR A 245 0.74 -1.13 -9.72
CA TYR A 245 0.85 -2.03 -10.87
C TYR A 245 1.16 -3.50 -10.55
N ALA A 246 0.88 -3.95 -9.33
CA ALA A 246 1.02 -5.34 -8.87
C ALA A 246 -0.30 -5.88 -8.29
N PRO A 247 -1.31 -6.22 -9.11
CA PRO A 247 -2.65 -6.62 -8.66
C PRO A 247 -2.69 -8.10 -8.20
N PHE A 248 -1.77 -8.51 -7.32
CA PHE A 248 -1.63 -9.88 -6.84
C PHE A 248 -1.93 -10.04 -5.34
N GLY A 249 -2.72 -9.12 -4.77
CA GLY A 249 -3.18 -9.20 -3.39
C GLY A 249 -2.06 -9.03 -2.36
N ALA A 250 -1.11 -8.14 -2.62
CA ALA A 250 -0.08 -7.73 -1.68
C ALA A 250 -0.05 -6.21 -1.50
N GLY A 251 0.38 -5.79 -0.33
CA GLY A 251 0.66 -4.43 0.08
C GLY A 251 1.67 -4.45 1.23
N ALA A 252 1.98 -3.32 1.80
CA ALA A 252 2.93 -3.24 2.88
C ALA A 252 2.54 -2.18 3.93
N LEU A 253 2.92 -2.49 5.18
CA LEU A 253 3.11 -1.53 6.25
C LEU A 253 4.61 -1.46 6.53
N VAL A 254 5.21 -0.27 6.44
CA VAL A 254 6.64 -0.09 6.71
C VAL A 254 6.81 1.01 7.76
N GLY A 255 7.68 0.79 8.75
CA GLY A 255 7.98 1.81 9.76
C GLY A 255 8.55 1.28 11.06
N ARG A 256 8.45 2.07 12.13
CA ARG A 256 9.06 1.84 13.43
C ARG A 256 8.71 0.49 14.02
N ARG A 257 9.73 -0.22 14.48
CA ARG A 257 9.62 -1.59 15.02
C ARG A 257 8.90 -1.68 16.35
N ASP A 258 9.09 -0.74 17.25
CA ASP A 258 8.74 -0.84 18.67
C ASP A 258 7.25 -1.11 18.92
N TRP A 259 6.34 -0.38 18.25
CA TRP A 259 4.92 -0.65 18.38
C TRP A 259 4.52 -1.96 17.72
N LEU A 260 5.17 -2.32 16.61
CA LEU A 260 4.91 -3.58 15.92
C LEU A 260 5.38 -4.79 16.74
N ASP A 261 6.48 -4.67 17.49
CA ASP A 261 6.94 -5.72 18.42
C ASP A 261 6.07 -5.83 19.69
N ALA A 262 5.56 -4.69 20.20
CA ALA A 262 4.74 -4.65 21.40
C ALA A 262 3.26 -4.96 21.16
N GLY A 263 2.76 -4.67 19.94
CA GLY A 263 1.34 -4.77 19.60
C GLY A 263 0.81 -6.20 19.58
N THR A 264 -0.52 -6.31 19.64
CA THR A 264 -1.20 -7.60 19.47
C THR A 264 -0.92 -8.15 18.07
N PRO A 265 -0.58 -9.43 17.92
CA PRO A 265 -0.44 -10.05 16.60
C PRO A 265 -1.68 -9.80 15.74
N TYR A 266 -1.49 -9.35 14.50
CA TYR A 266 -2.61 -9.07 13.61
C TYR A 266 -3.47 -10.30 13.33
N LEU A 267 -2.78 -11.45 13.11
CA LEU A 267 -3.42 -12.76 13.00
C LEU A 267 -2.72 -13.72 13.97
N ALA A 268 -3.50 -14.46 14.74
CA ALA A 268 -2.98 -15.52 15.60
C ALA A 268 -2.89 -16.83 14.82
N GLY A 269 -1.67 -17.38 14.69
CA GLY A 269 -1.47 -18.62 13.94
C GLY A 269 -0.03 -19.06 13.86
N GLY A 270 0.19 -20.19 13.19
CA GLY A 270 1.54 -20.72 12.97
C GLY A 270 2.40 -19.74 12.16
N GLY A 271 3.68 -19.61 12.52
CA GLY A 271 4.64 -18.66 11.96
C GLY A 271 4.78 -17.40 12.81
N ALA A 272 3.70 -16.89 13.41
CA ALA A 272 3.74 -15.75 14.32
C ALA A 272 4.17 -16.11 15.74
N VAL A 273 4.24 -17.40 16.10
CA VAL A 273 4.53 -17.88 17.43
C VAL A 273 5.96 -18.42 17.54
N ARG A 274 6.61 -18.14 18.67
CA ARG A 274 7.91 -18.70 19.05
C ARG A 274 7.75 -19.93 19.95
N ASP A 275 6.80 -19.91 20.89
CA ASP A 275 6.48 -21.02 21.79
C ASP A 275 4.99 -20.94 22.14
N VAL A 276 4.33 -22.09 22.18
CA VAL A 276 2.91 -22.21 22.58
C VAL A 276 2.80 -23.26 23.67
N ARG A 277 2.20 -22.86 24.79
CA ARG A 277 1.86 -23.72 25.91
C ARG A 277 0.39 -23.55 26.25
N THR A 278 -0.14 -24.42 27.10
CA THR A 278 -1.53 -24.39 27.53
C THR A 278 -1.91 -23.12 28.29
N ASP A 279 -0.95 -22.50 28.94
CA ASP A 279 -1.09 -21.33 29.81
C ASP A 279 -0.53 -20.03 29.24
N ARG A 280 0.28 -20.10 28.14
CA ARG A 280 0.90 -18.92 27.54
C ARG A 280 1.30 -19.11 26.09
N THR A 281 1.38 -18.00 25.38
CA THR A 281 1.94 -17.92 24.02
C THR A 281 3.07 -16.90 23.99
N LEU A 282 4.23 -17.28 23.47
CA LEU A 282 5.32 -16.37 23.16
C LEU A 282 5.30 -16.08 21.65
N TRP A 283 5.16 -14.83 21.33
CA TRP A 283 5.07 -14.37 19.94
C TRP A 283 6.46 -14.07 19.35
N GLN A 284 6.59 -14.20 18.04
CA GLN A 284 7.76 -13.73 17.31
C GLN A 284 7.84 -12.19 17.37
N PRO A 285 9.01 -11.59 17.14
CA PRO A 285 9.11 -10.16 16.82
C PRO A 285 8.50 -9.87 15.43
N ALA A 286 8.21 -8.60 15.16
CA ALA A 286 7.85 -8.16 13.80
C ALA A 286 9.02 -8.39 12.82
N PRO A 287 8.75 -8.74 11.56
CA PRO A 287 7.44 -8.81 10.90
C PRO A 287 6.69 -10.11 11.14
N ALA A 288 7.37 -11.21 11.51
CA ALA A 288 6.77 -12.55 11.64
C ALA A 288 5.56 -12.58 12.59
N ARG A 289 5.58 -11.73 13.64
CA ARG A 289 4.47 -11.55 14.60
C ARG A 289 3.14 -11.28 13.92
N HIS A 290 3.14 -10.60 12.78
CA HIS A 290 1.93 -10.15 12.07
C HIS A 290 1.63 -10.94 10.81
N GLU A 291 2.49 -11.88 10.43
CA GLU A 291 2.40 -12.66 9.20
C GLU A 291 2.12 -14.14 9.48
N ALA A 292 1.07 -14.40 10.25
CA ALA A 292 0.65 -15.77 10.54
C ALA A 292 0.09 -16.48 9.30
N GLY A 293 0.28 -17.80 9.25
CA GLY A 293 -0.17 -18.63 8.14
C GLY A 293 0.89 -18.74 7.03
N SER A 294 0.51 -19.23 5.86
CA SER A 294 1.35 -19.21 4.66
C SER A 294 1.23 -17.85 4.00
N PRO A 295 2.34 -17.10 3.85
CA PRO A 295 2.29 -15.77 3.26
C PRO A 295 2.04 -15.82 1.76
N ASN A 296 1.57 -14.71 1.19
CA ASN A 296 1.40 -14.54 -0.25
C ASN A 296 2.76 -14.27 -0.93
N VAL A 297 3.54 -15.34 -1.19
CA VAL A 297 4.88 -15.24 -1.79
C VAL A 297 4.83 -14.57 -3.17
N LEU A 298 3.92 -15.03 -4.03
CA LEU A 298 3.81 -14.51 -5.39
C LEU A 298 3.38 -13.04 -5.40
N GLY A 299 2.47 -12.66 -4.50
CA GLY A 299 2.09 -11.27 -4.33
C GLY A 299 3.23 -10.39 -3.81
N ALA A 300 4.04 -10.87 -2.88
CA ALA A 300 5.24 -10.16 -2.39
C ALA A 300 6.28 -9.96 -3.49
N VAL A 301 6.54 -11.00 -4.29
CA VAL A 301 7.44 -10.92 -5.45
C VAL A 301 6.91 -9.93 -6.48
N ALA A 302 5.61 -9.99 -6.77
CA ALA A 302 4.96 -9.05 -7.70
C ALA A 302 5.08 -7.60 -7.21
N LEU A 303 4.83 -7.35 -5.92
CA LEU A 303 4.96 -6.04 -5.31
C LEU A 303 6.40 -5.51 -5.40
N ALA A 304 7.39 -6.34 -5.06
CA ALA A 304 8.81 -5.98 -5.14
C ALA A 304 9.23 -5.66 -6.58
N GLU A 305 8.83 -6.48 -7.55
CA GLU A 305 9.13 -6.25 -8.96
C GLU A 305 8.53 -4.94 -9.49
N ALA A 306 7.31 -4.58 -9.03
CA ALA A 306 6.71 -3.29 -9.34
C ALA A 306 7.48 -2.12 -8.69
N CYS A 307 7.88 -2.26 -7.43
CA CYS A 307 8.71 -1.28 -6.73
C CYS A 307 10.03 -1.05 -7.47
N ASP A 308 10.73 -2.11 -7.87
CA ASP A 308 11.98 -2.02 -8.65
C ASP A 308 11.75 -1.36 -10.02
N ALA A 309 10.63 -1.68 -10.70
CA ALA A 309 10.31 -1.08 -11.98
C ALA A 309 10.05 0.43 -11.88
N LEU A 310 9.33 0.86 -10.84
CA LEU A 310 9.05 2.28 -10.60
C LEU A 310 10.30 3.02 -10.14
N ALA A 311 11.11 2.43 -9.26
CA ALA A 311 12.37 3.02 -8.79
C ALA A 311 13.43 3.18 -9.89
N ALA A 312 13.38 2.34 -10.93
CA ALA A 312 14.29 2.40 -12.07
C ALA A 312 13.94 3.53 -13.07
N LEU A 313 12.79 4.18 -12.93
CA LEU A 313 12.46 5.34 -13.76
C LEU A 313 13.39 6.52 -13.45
N PRO A 314 13.78 7.32 -14.46
CA PRO A 314 14.50 8.56 -14.21
C PRO A 314 13.73 9.47 -13.25
N ALA A 315 14.46 10.18 -12.39
CA ALA A 315 13.85 11.12 -11.46
C ALA A 315 12.96 12.14 -12.19
N GLY A 316 11.74 12.34 -11.73
CA GLY A 316 10.75 13.23 -12.33
C GLY A 316 10.06 12.72 -13.60
N ALA A 317 10.43 11.54 -14.11
CA ALA A 317 9.83 11.01 -15.36
C ALA A 317 8.33 10.72 -15.19
N LEU A 318 7.93 10.18 -14.03
CA LEU A 318 6.54 9.86 -13.74
C LEU A 318 5.69 11.13 -13.65
N GLU A 319 6.16 12.13 -12.91
CA GLU A 319 5.52 13.44 -12.75
C GLU A 319 5.39 14.17 -14.09
N ALA A 320 6.44 14.17 -14.92
CA ALA A 320 6.42 14.80 -16.24
C ALA A 320 5.43 14.10 -17.19
N HIS A 321 5.34 12.78 -17.11
CA HIS A 321 4.38 12.01 -17.92
C HIS A 321 2.94 12.31 -17.48
N GLU A 322 2.65 12.27 -16.19
CA GLU A 322 1.32 12.60 -15.66
C GLU A 322 0.91 14.04 -15.99
N GLN A 323 1.87 15.00 -15.88
CA GLN A 323 1.63 16.39 -16.27
C GLN A 323 1.23 16.48 -17.75
N THR A 324 1.95 15.77 -18.63
CA THR A 324 1.65 15.74 -20.06
C THR A 324 0.25 15.18 -20.34
N LEU A 325 -0.15 14.12 -19.62
CA LEU A 325 -1.49 13.53 -19.76
C LEU A 325 -2.58 14.48 -19.23
N ARG A 326 -2.34 15.13 -18.10
CA ARG A 326 -3.24 16.12 -17.51
C ARG A 326 -3.46 17.31 -18.44
N ASP A 327 -2.38 17.87 -19.00
CA ASP A 327 -2.46 19.04 -19.89
C ASP A 327 -3.17 18.70 -21.21
N ARG A 328 -3.22 17.42 -21.58
CA ARG A 328 -3.99 16.94 -22.73
C ARG A 328 -5.47 16.70 -22.40
N LEU A 329 -5.80 16.42 -21.14
CA LEU A 329 -7.16 16.16 -20.68
C LEU A 329 -7.93 17.47 -20.47
N LEU A 330 -7.27 18.50 -19.95
CA LEU A 330 -7.83 19.84 -19.68
C LEU A 330 -7.80 20.74 -20.92
#